data_c3605e0ac50b41a10916a472955b76e6
#
_entry.id   c3605e0ac50b41a10916a472955b76e6
#
_cell.length_a   1.000
_cell.length_b   1.000
_cell.length_c   1.000
_cell.angle_alpha   90.00
_cell.angle_beta   90.00
_cell.angle_gamma   90.00
#
_symmetry.space_group_name_H-M   'P 1'
#
loop_
_entity.id
_entity.type
_entity.pdbx_description
1 polymer ?
#
loop_
_entity_poly.entity_id
_entity_poly.type
_entity_poly.pdbx_seq_one_letter_code
_entity_poly.pdbx_strand_id
1 'polypeptide(L)'
;MCIRDRTVNPQVHCGAYGFNLGDFQGGQAEYLFVPYADFNLLKFPDNDAAMEKIRDLALLSDVLPTAFHGLMEAGVKVGSTVYIAGAGPVGRAAAAAARLIGAAAIIVGDYDKERLDLVKRNGCETIDLSQDIPLADQIEAILGVPEVDCAVDYVGSEAHGIGHEAHELQPQAAINQVLAATRAGGATG
;
A
#
# COMPACT_ATOMS: atom_id res chain seq x y z
N MET A 1 -8.75 9.53 3.67
CA MET A 1 -8.31 10.27 4.87
C MET A 1 -8.86 9.55 6.09
N CYS A 2 -8.01 8.77 6.75
CA CYS A 2 -8.37 8.10 8.00
C CYS A 2 -8.30 9.10 9.14
N ILE A 3 -9.41 9.36 9.79
CA ILE A 3 -9.46 10.20 10.97
C ILE A 3 -9.42 9.29 12.19
N ARG A 4 -8.32 9.36 12.94
CA ARG A 4 -8.26 8.77 14.29
C ARG A 4 -8.99 9.70 15.24
N ASP A 5 -10.29 9.59 15.33
CA ASP A 5 -11.04 10.30 16.36
C ASP A 5 -11.55 9.33 17.42
N ARG A 6 -10.85 9.27 18.54
CA ARG A 6 -11.26 8.52 19.73
C ARG A 6 -12.39 9.22 20.49
N THR A 7 -12.70 10.47 20.18
CA THR A 7 -13.68 11.26 20.93
C THR A 7 -15.09 11.08 20.40
N VAL A 8 -15.27 10.80 19.10
CA VAL A 8 -16.60 10.64 18.48
C VAL A 8 -17.13 9.22 18.62
N ASN A 9 -16.27 8.21 18.49
CA ASN A 9 -16.65 6.82 18.73
C ASN A 9 -15.44 6.01 19.23
N PRO A 10 -15.37 5.70 20.52
CA PRO A 10 -14.25 4.96 21.10
C PRO A 10 -14.11 3.52 20.58
N GLN A 11 -15.12 3.01 19.85
CA GLN A 11 -15.09 1.68 19.24
C GLN A 11 -14.53 1.71 17.80
N VAL A 12 -14.40 2.89 17.20
CA VAL A 12 -13.84 3.05 15.85
C VAL A 12 -12.44 3.63 15.95
N HIS A 13 -11.44 2.80 15.68
CA HIS A 13 -10.03 3.21 15.74
C HIS A 13 -9.59 4.06 14.54
N CYS A 14 -10.31 3.95 13.42
CA CYS A 14 -10.07 4.69 12.19
C CYS A 14 -11.39 4.86 11.45
N GLY A 15 -11.64 6.04 10.92
CA GLY A 15 -12.85 6.31 10.16
C GLY A 15 -12.58 7.11 8.90
N ALA A 16 -13.39 6.88 7.86
CA ALA A 16 -13.35 7.61 6.60
C ALA A 16 -14.71 8.22 6.29
N TYR A 17 -14.69 9.46 5.80
CA TYR A 17 -15.90 10.14 5.35
C TYR A 17 -16.61 9.36 4.24
N GLY A 18 -17.92 9.20 4.35
CA GLY A 18 -18.75 8.49 3.39
C GLY A 18 -18.64 6.96 3.46
N PHE A 19 -17.92 6.41 4.44
CA PHE A 19 -17.77 4.97 4.61
C PHE A 19 -18.22 4.48 5.99
N ASN A 20 -17.47 4.74 7.04
CA ASN A 20 -17.75 4.23 8.38
C ASN A 20 -17.81 5.30 9.48
N LEU A 21 -17.74 6.58 9.14
CA LEU A 21 -17.89 7.72 10.05
C LEU A 21 -19.35 8.21 10.13
N GLY A 22 -20.32 7.31 10.26
CA GLY A 22 -21.71 7.66 10.54
C GLY A 22 -22.30 8.66 9.54
N ASP A 23 -22.76 9.80 10.06
CA ASP A 23 -23.51 10.81 9.28
C ASP A 23 -22.64 11.71 8.38
N PHE A 24 -21.33 11.50 8.31
CA PHE A 24 -20.45 12.33 7.48
C PHE A 24 -20.40 11.80 6.05
N GLN A 25 -20.76 12.68 5.12
CA GLN A 25 -20.76 12.36 3.69
C GLN A 25 -19.33 12.32 3.13
N GLY A 26 -19.16 11.59 2.01
CA GLY A 26 -17.90 11.53 1.28
C GLY A 26 -17.55 12.83 0.57
N GLY A 27 -16.28 12.93 0.12
CA GLY A 27 -15.73 14.15 -0.49
C GLY A 27 -16.10 14.38 -1.96
N GLN A 28 -16.94 13.53 -2.57
CA GLN A 28 -17.42 13.72 -3.95
C GLN A 28 -18.64 14.64 -3.97
N ALA A 29 -18.46 15.89 -3.55
CA ALA A 29 -19.49 16.90 -3.42
C ALA A 29 -18.91 18.29 -3.63
N GLU A 30 -19.77 19.28 -3.95
CA GLU A 30 -19.35 20.69 -4.07
C GLU A 30 -18.95 21.27 -2.71
N TYR A 31 -19.55 20.78 -1.63
CA TYR A 31 -19.28 21.20 -0.24
C TYR A 31 -19.08 19.96 0.63
N LEU A 32 -18.06 20.01 1.45
CA LEU A 32 -17.74 18.96 2.43
C LEU A 32 -17.74 19.55 3.83
N PHE A 33 -18.54 18.94 4.72
CA PHE A 33 -18.46 19.27 6.14
C PHE A 33 -17.29 18.52 6.78
N VAL A 34 -16.34 19.26 7.33
CA VAL A 34 -15.16 18.69 8.01
C VAL A 34 -15.24 19.04 9.49
N PRO A 35 -15.56 18.07 10.38
CA PRO A 35 -15.52 18.30 11.82
C PRO A 35 -14.08 18.54 12.26
N TYR A 36 -13.90 19.42 13.26
CA TYR A 36 -12.58 19.78 13.79
C TYR A 36 -11.60 20.18 12.69
N ALA A 37 -12.01 21.09 11.81
CA ALA A 37 -11.27 21.46 10.60
C ALA A 37 -9.83 21.90 10.89
N ASP A 38 -9.60 22.62 11.99
CA ASP A 38 -8.27 23.08 12.40
C ASP A 38 -7.29 21.93 12.69
N PHE A 39 -7.84 20.75 13.03
CA PHE A 39 -7.05 19.54 13.28
C PHE A 39 -7.00 18.62 12.06
N ASN A 40 -8.12 18.50 11.34
CA ASN A 40 -8.26 17.51 10.25
C ASN A 40 -7.85 18.07 8.89
N LEU A 41 -7.64 19.36 8.73
CA LEU A 41 -7.17 19.98 7.50
C LEU A 41 -5.71 20.40 7.64
N LEU A 42 -4.89 19.95 6.70
CA LEU A 42 -3.51 20.40 6.56
C LEU A 42 -3.45 21.55 5.55
N LYS A 43 -3.11 22.75 6.01
CA LYS A 43 -2.97 23.92 5.16
C LYS A 43 -1.62 23.90 4.44
N PHE A 44 -1.64 24.06 3.13
CA PHE A 44 -0.42 24.27 2.37
C PHE A 44 0.12 25.70 2.56
N PRO A 45 1.46 25.87 2.67
CA PRO A 45 2.07 27.18 2.92
C PRO A 45 1.86 28.18 1.79
N ASP A 46 1.85 27.72 0.55
CA ASP A 46 1.68 28.50 -0.67
C ASP A 46 0.54 27.91 -1.49
N ASN A 47 -0.55 28.68 -1.64
CA ASN A 47 -1.74 28.21 -2.34
C ASN A 47 -1.50 28.08 -3.85
N ASP A 48 -0.76 28.99 -4.47
CA ASP A 48 -0.55 28.99 -5.92
C ASP A 48 0.35 27.82 -6.31
N ALA A 49 1.47 27.61 -5.61
CA ALA A 49 2.33 26.47 -5.79
C ALA A 49 1.63 25.13 -5.48
N ALA A 50 0.71 25.12 -4.49
CA ALA A 50 -0.09 23.94 -4.20
C ALA A 50 -1.07 23.63 -5.33
N MET A 51 -1.71 24.63 -5.91
CA MET A 51 -2.63 24.43 -7.04
C MET A 51 -1.93 23.92 -8.30
N GLU A 52 -0.70 24.35 -8.57
CA GLU A 52 0.11 23.81 -9.66
C GLU A 52 0.40 22.32 -9.49
N LYS A 53 0.54 21.85 -8.24
CA LYS A 53 0.89 20.46 -7.89
C LYS A 53 -0.28 19.67 -7.31
N ILE A 54 -1.51 20.14 -7.47
CA ILE A 54 -2.68 19.57 -6.77
C ILE A 54 -2.87 18.07 -7.05
N ARG A 55 -2.53 17.60 -8.25
CA ARG A 55 -2.64 16.17 -8.61
C ARG A 55 -1.69 15.30 -7.80
N ASP A 56 -0.47 15.77 -7.57
CA ASP A 56 0.53 15.07 -6.75
C ASP A 56 0.17 15.16 -5.27
N LEU A 57 -0.27 16.34 -4.82
CA LEU A 57 -0.64 16.60 -3.44
C LEU A 57 -1.91 15.83 -3.01
N ALA A 58 -2.80 15.51 -3.94
CA ALA A 58 -3.99 14.70 -3.66
C ALA A 58 -3.64 13.31 -3.08
N LEU A 59 -2.47 12.76 -3.43
CA LEU A 59 -2.00 11.49 -2.89
C LEU A 59 -1.64 11.55 -1.39
N LEU A 60 -1.39 12.74 -0.86
CA LEU A 60 -1.06 12.96 0.55
C LEU A 60 -2.26 12.81 1.49
N SER A 61 -3.48 12.81 0.95
CA SER A 61 -4.70 12.69 1.77
C SER A 61 -4.94 11.27 2.28
N ASP A 62 -4.57 10.24 1.51
CA ASP A 62 -4.82 8.84 1.84
C ASP A 62 -3.72 7.91 1.31
N VAL A 63 -3.54 7.82 -0.01
CA VAL A 63 -2.74 6.79 -0.68
C VAL A 63 -1.31 6.70 -0.13
N LEU A 64 -0.62 7.82 -0.01
CA LEU A 64 0.76 7.82 0.48
C LEU A 64 0.87 7.57 1.99
N PRO A 65 0.05 8.21 2.87
CA PRO A 65 0.06 7.89 4.29
C PRO A 65 -0.32 6.44 4.60
N THR A 66 -1.30 5.88 3.90
CA THR A 66 -1.70 4.47 4.03
C THR A 66 -0.54 3.55 3.65
N ALA A 67 0.09 3.81 2.50
CA ALA A 67 1.25 3.06 2.05
C ALA A 67 2.42 3.13 3.04
N PHE A 68 2.72 4.32 3.55
CA PHE A 68 3.80 4.53 4.51
C PHE A 68 3.50 3.85 5.85
N HIS A 69 2.26 3.92 6.31
CA HIS A 69 1.85 3.31 7.58
C HIS A 69 2.01 1.78 7.56
N GLY A 70 1.55 1.10 6.51
CA GLY A 70 1.72 -0.34 6.39
C GLY A 70 3.20 -0.78 6.42
N LEU A 71 4.09 -0.02 5.74
CA LEU A 71 5.52 -0.28 5.79
C LEU A 71 6.10 -0.10 7.21
N MET A 72 5.64 0.91 7.96
CA MET A 72 6.07 1.13 9.33
C MET A 72 5.58 0.02 10.28
N GLU A 73 4.33 -0.45 10.11
CA GLU A 73 3.79 -1.59 10.87
C GLU A 73 4.54 -2.89 10.54
N ALA A 74 4.92 -3.08 9.28
CA ALA A 74 5.79 -4.18 8.86
C ALA A 74 7.26 -4.05 9.36
N GLY A 75 7.60 -2.97 10.06
CA GLY A 75 8.93 -2.75 10.59
C GLY A 75 10.02 -2.52 9.53
N VAL A 76 9.65 -2.01 8.35
CA VAL A 76 10.60 -1.70 7.28
C VAL A 76 11.60 -0.63 7.74
N LYS A 77 12.88 -0.89 7.52
CA LYS A 77 13.99 -0.02 7.92
C LYS A 77 15.09 -0.03 6.87
N VAL A 78 16.11 0.79 7.09
CA VAL A 78 17.30 0.81 6.23
C VAL A 78 17.91 -0.59 6.12
N GLY A 79 18.10 -1.04 4.89
CA GLY A 79 18.68 -2.33 4.58
C GLY A 79 17.68 -3.50 4.50
N SER A 80 16.40 -3.30 4.81
CA SER A 80 15.38 -4.35 4.69
C SER A 80 15.15 -4.79 3.24
N THR A 81 14.90 -6.08 3.06
CA THR A 81 14.25 -6.61 1.86
C THR A 81 12.74 -6.62 2.06
N VAL A 82 11.98 -6.12 1.07
CA VAL A 82 10.53 -5.91 1.20
C VAL A 82 9.78 -6.51 0.03
N TYR A 83 8.77 -7.34 0.32
CA TYR A 83 7.78 -7.76 -0.66
C TYR A 83 6.49 -6.95 -0.50
N ILE A 84 5.98 -6.42 -1.60
CA ILE A 84 4.74 -5.64 -1.68
C ILE A 84 3.76 -6.41 -2.56
N ALA A 85 2.67 -6.88 -2.00
CA ALA A 85 1.58 -7.47 -2.75
C ALA A 85 0.71 -6.34 -3.34
N GLY A 86 0.62 -6.32 -4.67
CA GLY A 86 -0.15 -5.34 -5.45
C GLY A 86 0.65 -4.14 -5.95
N ALA A 87 0.57 -3.87 -7.27
CA ALA A 87 1.15 -2.72 -7.95
C ALA A 87 0.12 -1.62 -8.27
N GLY A 88 -0.99 -1.60 -7.55
CA GLY A 88 -2.00 -0.54 -7.61
C GLY A 88 -1.47 0.80 -7.09
N PRO A 89 -2.30 1.84 -7.01
CA PRO A 89 -1.88 3.17 -6.53
C PRO A 89 -1.18 3.13 -5.17
N VAL A 90 -1.73 2.37 -4.21
CA VAL A 90 -1.16 2.26 -2.85
C VAL A 90 0.15 1.47 -2.87
N GLY A 91 0.22 0.33 -3.57
CA GLY A 91 1.45 -0.46 -3.69
C GLY A 91 2.59 0.30 -4.37
N ARG A 92 2.29 1.11 -5.40
CA ARG A 92 3.29 1.99 -6.03
C ARG A 92 3.77 3.10 -5.08
N ALA A 93 2.87 3.68 -4.31
CA ALA A 93 3.23 4.64 -3.27
C ALA A 93 4.08 3.96 -2.16
N ALA A 94 3.76 2.71 -1.82
CA ALA A 94 4.55 1.92 -0.87
C ALA A 94 5.96 1.62 -1.40
N ALA A 95 6.11 1.29 -2.67
CA ALA A 95 7.42 1.10 -3.30
C ALA A 95 8.28 2.38 -3.23
N ALA A 96 7.67 3.54 -3.48
CA ALA A 96 8.35 4.84 -3.32
C ALA A 96 8.71 5.13 -1.86
N ALA A 97 7.78 4.88 -0.93
CA ALA A 97 7.99 5.07 0.51
C ALA A 97 9.06 4.12 1.06
N ALA A 98 9.07 2.85 0.67
CA ALA A 98 10.10 1.87 1.07
C ALA A 98 11.50 2.32 0.65
N ARG A 99 11.62 2.93 -0.54
CA ARG A 99 12.88 3.53 -1.00
C ARG A 99 13.28 4.72 -0.14
N LEU A 100 12.34 5.61 0.22
CA LEU A 100 12.61 6.74 1.12
C LEU A 100 13.06 6.28 2.51
N ILE A 101 12.52 5.18 3.01
CA ILE A 101 12.94 4.56 4.27
C ILE A 101 14.34 3.96 4.15
N GLY A 102 14.77 3.56 2.95
CA GLY A 102 16.09 3.00 2.69
C GLY A 102 16.11 1.47 2.61
N ALA A 103 15.02 0.84 2.18
CA ALA A 103 15.00 -0.58 1.89
C ALA A 103 16.08 -0.96 0.85
N ALA A 104 16.77 -2.08 1.06
CA ALA A 104 17.84 -2.54 0.18
C ALA A 104 17.30 -3.20 -1.10
N ALA A 105 16.19 -3.92 -1.00
CA ALA A 105 15.49 -4.50 -2.13
C ALA A 105 13.98 -4.33 -1.96
N ILE A 106 13.30 -3.96 -3.03
CA ILE A 106 11.86 -3.77 -3.07
C ILE A 106 11.33 -4.62 -4.22
N ILE A 107 10.53 -5.61 -3.87
CA ILE A 107 9.91 -6.56 -4.80
C ILE A 107 8.42 -6.32 -4.80
N VAL A 108 7.82 -6.13 -5.97
CA VAL A 108 6.38 -5.89 -6.11
C VAL A 108 5.76 -6.99 -6.96
N GLY A 109 4.75 -7.66 -6.42
CA GLY A 109 3.97 -8.70 -7.12
C GLY A 109 2.63 -8.16 -7.60
N ASP A 110 2.27 -8.43 -8.87
CA ASP A 110 0.96 -8.13 -9.45
C ASP A 110 0.70 -9.06 -10.65
N TYR A 111 -0.56 -9.09 -11.12
CA TYR A 111 -0.95 -9.81 -12.34
C TYR A 111 -0.92 -8.90 -13.58
N ASP A 112 -1.00 -7.60 -13.38
CA ASP A 112 -1.09 -6.60 -14.45
C ASP A 112 0.32 -6.17 -14.88
N LYS A 113 0.67 -6.55 -16.11
CA LYS A 113 2.00 -6.26 -16.69
C LYS A 113 2.27 -4.77 -16.85
N GLU A 114 1.26 -3.96 -17.18
CA GLU A 114 1.45 -2.52 -17.32
C GLU A 114 1.78 -1.87 -15.96
N ARG A 115 1.13 -2.33 -14.89
CA ARG A 115 1.44 -1.89 -13.52
C ARG A 115 2.84 -2.31 -13.10
N LEU A 116 3.22 -3.56 -13.37
CA LEU A 116 4.58 -4.06 -13.10
C LEU A 116 5.65 -3.27 -13.87
N ASP A 117 5.41 -2.95 -15.14
CA ASP A 117 6.32 -2.14 -15.93
C ASP A 117 6.51 -0.72 -15.36
N LEU A 118 5.45 -0.12 -14.82
CA LEU A 118 5.55 1.19 -14.15
C LEU A 118 6.42 1.11 -12.88
N VAL A 119 6.26 0.06 -12.09
CA VAL A 119 7.06 -0.17 -10.87
C VAL A 119 8.52 -0.44 -11.24
N LYS A 120 8.76 -1.26 -12.25
CA LYS A 120 10.10 -1.61 -12.74
C LYS A 120 10.88 -0.39 -13.25
N ARG A 121 10.22 0.53 -13.97
CA ARG A 121 10.83 1.80 -14.41
C ARG A 121 11.31 2.66 -13.24
N ASN A 122 10.68 2.51 -12.08
CA ASN A 122 11.09 3.17 -10.85
C ASN A 122 12.18 2.40 -10.08
N GLY A 123 12.78 1.36 -10.69
CA GLY A 123 13.91 0.62 -10.16
C GLY A 123 13.56 -0.33 -9.01
N CYS A 124 12.35 -0.87 -8.98
CA CYS A 124 11.99 -1.98 -8.14
C CYS A 124 12.05 -3.29 -8.92
N GLU A 125 12.25 -4.41 -8.22
CA GLU A 125 12.09 -5.73 -8.78
C GLU A 125 10.60 -6.08 -8.87
N THR A 126 10.23 -6.92 -9.82
CA THR A 126 8.83 -7.25 -10.08
C THR A 126 8.62 -8.74 -10.23
N ILE A 127 7.48 -9.22 -9.73
CA ILE A 127 7.02 -10.60 -9.85
C ILE A 127 5.68 -10.60 -10.58
N ASP A 128 5.61 -11.33 -11.68
CA ASP A 128 4.38 -11.57 -12.44
C ASP A 128 3.64 -12.78 -11.84
N LEU A 129 2.61 -12.51 -11.05
CA LEU A 129 1.81 -13.52 -10.36
C LEU A 129 0.90 -14.33 -11.30
N SER A 130 0.80 -13.95 -12.59
CA SER A 130 0.09 -14.76 -13.59
C SER A 130 0.87 -15.98 -14.04
N GLN A 131 2.17 -16.04 -13.71
CA GLN A 131 3.02 -17.20 -14.03
C GLN A 131 2.80 -18.32 -13.03
N ASP A 132 2.81 -19.56 -13.51
CA ASP A 132 2.68 -20.77 -12.67
C ASP A 132 4.05 -21.15 -12.05
N ILE A 133 4.62 -20.19 -11.31
CA ILE A 133 5.88 -20.32 -10.59
C ILE A 133 5.63 -19.93 -9.13
N PRO A 134 6.01 -20.78 -8.16
CA PRO A 134 5.86 -20.45 -6.75
C PRO A 134 6.50 -19.09 -6.39
N LEU A 135 5.83 -18.32 -5.53
CA LEU A 135 6.32 -17.00 -5.12
C LEU A 135 7.72 -17.06 -4.50
N ALA A 136 7.98 -18.09 -3.69
CA ALA A 136 9.28 -18.30 -3.06
C ALA A 136 10.41 -18.48 -4.10
N ASP A 137 10.18 -19.24 -5.16
CA ASP A 137 11.16 -19.47 -6.23
C ASP A 137 11.45 -18.16 -7.00
N GLN A 138 10.41 -17.33 -7.22
CA GLN A 138 10.58 -16.03 -7.87
C GLN A 138 11.36 -15.05 -6.98
N ILE A 139 11.11 -15.05 -5.67
CA ILE A 139 11.87 -14.25 -4.70
C ILE A 139 13.33 -14.73 -4.65
N GLU A 140 13.55 -16.05 -4.62
CA GLU A 140 14.89 -16.63 -4.61
C GLU A 140 15.70 -16.28 -5.87
N ALA A 141 15.06 -16.24 -7.02
CA ALA A 141 15.70 -15.81 -8.26
C ALA A 141 16.19 -14.35 -8.21
N ILE A 142 15.56 -13.50 -7.41
CA ILE A 142 15.91 -12.08 -7.24
C ILE A 142 16.95 -11.89 -6.13
N LEU A 143 16.74 -12.51 -4.97
CA LEU A 143 17.51 -12.25 -3.74
C LEU A 143 18.56 -13.31 -3.44
N GLY A 144 18.46 -14.51 -4.05
CA GLY A 144 19.26 -15.67 -3.67
C GLY A 144 18.75 -16.41 -2.41
N VAL A 145 17.63 -15.96 -1.85
CA VAL A 145 16.90 -16.58 -0.72
C VAL A 145 15.41 -16.49 -0.99
N PRO A 146 14.58 -17.48 -0.55
CA PRO A 146 13.17 -17.57 -0.92
C PRO A 146 12.23 -16.66 -0.10
N GLU A 147 12.77 -15.78 0.73
CA GLU A 147 12.01 -14.98 1.70
C GLU A 147 12.56 -13.56 1.84
N VAL A 148 11.75 -12.65 2.39
CA VAL A 148 12.09 -11.25 2.65
C VAL A 148 12.04 -10.94 4.15
N ASP A 149 12.65 -9.82 4.57
CA ASP A 149 12.58 -9.34 5.96
C ASP A 149 11.16 -8.89 6.34
N CYS A 150 10.48 -8.21 5.42
CA CYS A 150 9.17 -7.61 5.64
C CYS A 150 8.28 -7.80 4.41
N ALA A 151 6.97 -7.99 4.62
CA ALA A 151 6.02 -8.00 3.51
C ALA A 151 4.75 -7.24 3.86
N VAL A 152 4.09 -6.64 2.86
CA VAL A 152 2.92 -5.77 3.06
C VAL A 152 1.85 -6.07 2.01
N ASP A 153 0.58 -6.11 2.46
CA ASP A 153 -0.58 -6.32 1.60
C ASP A 153 -1.25 -4.99 1.23
N TYR A 154 -1.26 -4.66 -0.06
CA TYR A 154 -1.98 -3.52 -0.63
C TYR A 154 -2.96 -3.95 -1.72
N VAL A 155 -3.45 -5.18 -1.64
CA VAL A 155 -4.49 -5.72 -2.52
C VAL A 155 -5.85 -5.54 -1.84
N GLY A 156 -6.86 -5.20 -2.62
CA GLY A 156 -8.23 -5.14 -2.12
C GLY A 156 -8.87 -6.53 -1.98
N SER A 157 -10.18 -6.54 -1.68
CA SER A 157 -10.96 -7.78 -1.53
C SER A 157 -11.07 -8.63 -2.81
N GLU A 158 -10.61 -8.11 -3.94
CA GLU A 158 -10.59 -8.79 -5.25
C GLU A 158 -9.24 -9.48 -5.51
N ALA A 159 -8.64 -10.08 -4.47
CA ALA A 159 -7.41 -10.84 -4.61
C ALA A 159 -7.64 -12.16 -5.39
N HIS A 160 -6.65 -12.57 -6.14
CA HIS A 160 -6.65 -13.79 -6.96
C HIS A 160 -5.54 -14.76 -6.55
N GLY A 161 -5.68 -16.03 -6.92
CA GLY A 161 -4.63 -17.05 -6.76
C GLY A 161 -3.40 -16.77 -7.64
N ILE A 162 -2.39 -17.62 -7.59
CA ILE A 162 -1.15 -17.52 -8.39
C ILE A 162 -1.24 -18.48 -9.58
N GLY A 163 -0.62 -18.12 -10.70
CA GLY A 163 -0.50 -18.99 -11.87
C GLY A 163 -1.84 -19.37 -12.47
N HIS A 164 -2.14 -20.65 -12.56
CA HIS A 164 -3.40 -21.15 -13.12
C HIS A 164 -4.64 -20.73 -12.32
N GLU A 165 -4.50 -20.39 -11.03
CA GLU A 165 -5.57 -19.86 -10.18
C GLU A 165 -5.71 -18.33 -10.26
N ALA A 166 -4.94 -17.65 -11.12
CA ALA A 166 -4.95 -16.18 -11.24
C ALA A 166 -6.30 -15.60 -11.70
N HIS A 167 -7.21 -16.44 -12.20
CA HIS A 167 -8.58 -16.05 -12.58
C HIS A 167 -9.62 -16.36 -11.49
N GLU A 168 -9.21 -17.02 -10.41
CA GLU A 168 -10.10 -17.37 -9.30
C GLU A 168 -10.04 -16.31 -8.21
N LEU A 169 -11.21 -15.79 -7.83
CA LEU A 169 -11.31 -14.84 -6.72
C LEU A 169 -11.02 -15.56 -5.41
N GLN A 170 -9.92 -15.19 -4.77
CA GLN A 170 -9.44 -15.73 -3.50
C GLN A 170 -9.08 -14.58 -2.54
N PRO A 171 -10.05 -14.04 -1.80
CA PRO A 171 -9.81 -12.85 -0.95
C PRO A 171 -8.64 -12.98 0.03
N GLN A 172 -8.29 -14.20 0.42
CA GLN A 172 -7.17 -14.49 1.32
C GLN A 172 -5.82 -14.66 0.59
N ALA A 173 -5.78 -14.66 -0.74
CA ALA A 173 -4.55 -14.98 -1.49
C ALA A 173 -3.42 -14.00 -1.20
N ALA A 174 -3.70 -12.69 -1.19
CA ALA A 174 -2.67 -11.68 -0.96
C ALA A 174 -2.07 -11.77 0.44
N ILE A 175 -2.90 -11.92 1.48
CA ILE A 175 -2.38 -12.07 2.85
C ILE A 175 -1.59 -13.39 3.02
N ASN A 176 -2.01 -14.47 2.37
CA ASN A 176 -1.26 -15.73 2.38
C ASN A 176 0.10 -15.58 1.68
N GLN A 177 0.17 -14.83 0.57
CA GLN A 177 1.42 -14.52 -0.13
C GLN A 177 2.36 -13.73 0.78
N VAL A 178 1.86 -12.69 1.45
CA VAL A 178 2.61 -11.85 2.37
C VAL A 178 3.19 -12.68 3.53
N LEU A 179 2.35 -13.53 4.14
CA LEU A 179 2.80 -14.42 5.22
C LEU A 179 3.84 -15.44 4.76
N ALA A 180 3.64 -16.04 3.57
CA ALA A 180 4.55 -17.05 3.01
C ALA A 180 5.90 -16.45 2.56
N ALA A 181 5.89 -15.20 2.07
CA ALA A 181 7.11 -14.52 1.63
C ALA A 181 7.96 -14.00 2.79
N THR A 182 7.38 -13.82 3.99
CA THR A 182 8.08 -13.24 5.13
C THR A 182 8.88 -14.30 5.89
N ARG A 183 10.17 -14.04 6.12
CA ARG A 183 11.04 -14.94 6.89
C ARG A 183 10.58 -15.13 8.34
N ALA A 184 11.02 -16.19 8.97
CA ALA A 184 10.80 -16.39 10.40
C ALA A 184 11.38 -15.22 11.22
N GLY A 185 10.53 -14.65 12.10
CA GLY A 185 10.86 -13.44 12.89
C GLY A 185 10.82 -12.13 12.09
N GLY A 186 10.41 -12.15 10.83
CA GLY A 186 10.05 -10.98 10.05
C GLY A 186 8.67 -10.44 10.48
N ALA A 187 8.25 -9.32 9.88
CA ALA A 187 6.97 -8.69 10.18
C ALA A 187 6.17 -8.39 8.91
N THR A 188 4.85 -8.32 9.05
CA THR A 188 3.89 -8.00 7.98
C THR A 188 3.03 -6.81 8.35
N GLY A 189 2.59 -6.04 7.36
CA GLY A 189 1.72 -4.89 7.51
C GLY A 189 0.59 -4.85 6.50
#